data_f9d424666052cfe147ae7d2db4e7d86b
#
_entry.id   f9d424666052cfe147ae7d2db4e7d86b
#
_cell.length_a   1.000
_cell.length_b   1.000
_cell.length_c   1.000
_cell.angle_alpha   90.00
_cell.angle_beta   90.00
_cell.angle_gamma   90.00
#
_symmetry.space_group_name_H-M   'P 1'
#
loop_
_entity.id
_entity.type
_entity.pdbx_description
1 polymer ?
#
loop_
_entity_poly.entity_id
_entity_poly.type
_entity_poly.pdbx_seq_one_letter_code
_entity_poly.pdbx_strand_id
1 'polypeptide(L)'
;GPESTLSSNGEPAMNANSKALTLVWSKPLGDPLGGTELANGRHQIKMFEPKAKEDAPSAVPLILLGSLQFSDACLRTYANPNILRVAESINGKDFAPFNEALFIKEPGIGAAVSWHQDGVTHWDSEDFNEDIHGFNFMAQAYGSTAVNGVWVMPGTHKTGKIDIKKLVAETGSERLDGAVPIVCNPGDVVICNRQILHGSFPNCGFEPRITVNFGFHKRSSVLGIKGGGIHSESQVFDEEIITRRSRAMGYAIEARKQKYPSEVAFSYQPFKEADTSFEWNNESRKDLKDYNLEDLSI
;
A
#
# COMPACT_ATOMS: atom_id res chain seq x y z
N GLY A 1 16.72 -15.27 6.44
CA GLY A 1 15.98 -14.17 5.85
C GLY A 1 16.95 -13.16 5.26
N PRO A 2 16.54 -12.28 4.33
CA PRO A 2 17.42 -11.26 3.78
C PRO A 2 17.89 -10.34 4.90
N GLU A 3 19.18 -10.00 4.91
CA GLU A 3 19.72 -9.02 5.82
C GLU A 3 19.07 -7.66 5.49
N SER A 4 18.31 -7.13 6.42
CA SER A 4 17.76 -5.79 6.32
C SER A 4 18.72 -4.81 6.94
N THR A 5 19.13 -3.79 6.22
CA THR A 5 19.82 -2.63 6.80
C THR A 5 18.78 -1.72 7.44
N LEU A 6 18.89 -1.55 8.76
CA LEU A 6 18.11 -0.58 9.51
C LEU A 6 18.57 0.83 9.16
N SER A 7 17.67 1.66 8.71
CA SER A 7 17.85 3.10 8.73
C SER A 7 17.34 3.64 10.07
N SER A 8 18.21 4.20 10.86
CA SER A 8 17.86 4.81 12.15
C SER A 8 16.94 6.04 12.01
N ASN A 9 16.78 6.54 10.80
CA ASN A 9 16.04 7.77 10.49
C ASN A 9 14.62 7.48 9.92
N GLY A 10 14.21 6.20 9.82
CA GLY A 10 12.95 5.85 9.16
C GLY A 10 12.99 5.92 7.64
N GLU A 11 14.16 6.11 7.04
CA GLU A 11 14.31 6.05 5.59
C GLU A 11 14.14 4.63 5.07
N PRO A 12 13.69 4.46 3.82
CA PRO A 12 13.61 3.15 3.20
C PRO A 12 14.96 2.46 3.19
N ALA A 13 15.03 1.26 3.75
CA ALA A 13 16.24 0.44 3.71
C ALA A 13 16.10 -0.61 2.61
N MET A 14 16.91 -0.49 1.56
CA MET A 14 16.97 -1.46 0.47
C MET A 14 17.93 -2.59 0.86
N ASN A 15 17.50 -3.83 0.71
CA ASN A 15 18.40 -4.96 0.85
C ASN A 15 19.35 -5.02 -0.36
N ALA A 16 20.65 -5.05 -0.11
CA ALA A 16 21.67 -5.11 -1.16
C ALA A 16 21.58 -6.37 -2.04
N ASN A 17 21.03 -7.46 -1.52
CA ASN A 17 20.90 -8.74 -2.23
C ASN A 17 19.52 -8.94 -2.89
N SER A 18 18.55 -8.12 -2.56
CA SER A 18 17.25 -8.06 -3.19
C SER A 18 16.85 -6.60 -3.28
N LYS A 19 17.09 -5.99 -4.40
CA LYS A 19 16.84 -4.56 -4.65
C LYS A 19 15.39 -4.14 -4.36
N ALA A 20 14.52 -5.11 -4.20
CA ALA A 20 13.09 -4.91 -4.11
C ALA A 20 12.48 -5.16 -2.73
N LEU A 21 13.25 -5.51 -1.72
CA LEU A 21 12.76 -5.55 -0.35
C LEU A 21 13.04 -4.21 0.33
N THR A 22 11.98 -3.47 0.59
CA THR A 22 12.09 -2.20 1.32
C THR A 22 11.41 -2.34 2.68
N LEU A 23 12.14 -2.00 3.73
CA LEU A 23 11.64 -1.90 5.09
C LEU A 23 11.71 -0.44 5.53
N VAL A 24 10.58 0.11 5.92
CA VAL A 24 10.51 1.42 6.57
C VAL A 24 10.47 1.19 8.06
N TRP A 25 11.44 1.72 8.76
CA TRP A 25 11.58 1.62 10.20
C TRP A 25 11.27 2.95 10.88
N SER A 26 10.86 2.87 12.12
CA SER A 26 10.60 4.01 12.98
C SER A 26 11.17 3.78 14.37
N LYS A 27 11.40 4.83 15.10
CA LYS A 27 11.43 4.72 16.57
C LYS A 27 10.03 4.33 17.08
N PRO A 28 9.93 3.67 18.25
CA PRO A 28 8.64 3.39 18.86
C PRO A 28 7.74 4.62 18.93
N LEU A 29 6.46 4.47 18.52
CA LEU A 29 5.46 5.53 18.50
C LEU A 29 5.85 6.76 17.63
N GLY A 30 6.85 6.62 16.76
CA GLY A 30 7.32 7.69 15.90
C GLY A 30 6.46 7.88 14.64
N ASP A 31 6.80 8.89 13.86
CA ASP A 31 6.23 9.15 12.52
C ASP A 31 7.37 9.37 11.52
N PRO A 32 7.88 8.29 10.91
CA PRO A 32 9.06 8.38 10.04
C PRO A 32 8.78 9.04 8.70
N LEU A 33 7.52 9.10 8.26
CA LEU A 33 7.12 9.71 6.99
C LEU A 33 6.74 11.18 7.15
N GLY A 34 6.26 11.56 8.33
CA GLY A 34 5.69 12.86 8.61
C GLY A 34 6.67 14.02 8.41
N GLY A 35 6.28 15.01 7.62
CA GLY A 35 7.09 16.19 7.31
C GLY A 35 8.30 15.92 6.43
N THR A 36 8.44 14.71 5.86
CA THR A 36 9.55 14.32 4.99
C THR A 36 9.17 14.39 3.52
N GLU A 37 10.16 14.37 2.63
CA GLU A 37 9.95 14.24 1.19
C GLU A 37 9.77 12.78 0.73
N LEU A 38 9.86 11.84 1.66
CA LEU A 38 9.53 10.45 1.38
C LEU A 38 8.13 10.35 0.76
N ALA A 39 7.97 9.50 -0.23
CA ALA A 39 6.74 9.37 -0.97
C ALA A 39 6.26 10.72 -1.56
N ASN A 40 7.16 11.47 -2.21
CA ASN A 40 6.87 12.71 -2.94
C ASN A 40 6.25 13.84 -2.08
N GLY A 41 6.61 13.92 -0.82
CA GLY A 41 6.13 14.97 0.06
C GLY A 41 4.65 14.88 0.44
N ARG A 42 3.99 13.76 0.20
CA ARG A 42 2.57 13.53 0.54
C ARG A 42 2.27 13.71 2.03
N HIS A 43 3.23 13.35 2.87
CA HIS A 43 3.13 13.43 4.33
C HIS A 43 3.54 14.82 4.82
N GLN A 44 2.67 15.79 4.66
CA GLN A 44 2.99 17.22 4.85
C GLN A 44 3.24 17.61 6.31
N ILE A 45 2.72 16.85 7.27
CA ILE A 45 2.86 17.12 8.71
C ILE A 45 3.52 15.94 9.40
N LYS A 46 4.08 16.20 10.57
CA LYS A 46 4.53 15.17 11.49
C LYS A 46 3.50 14.99 12.60
N MET A 47 3.07 13.75 12.83
CA MET A 47 2.15 13.42 13.92
C MET A 47 2.84 13.53 15.27
N PHE A 48 2.06 13.82 16.31
CA PHE A 48 2.54 13.80 17.69
C PHE A 48 3.10 12.42 18.04
N GLU A 49 4.29 12.40 18.62
CA GLU A 49 5.00 11.19 19.00
C GLU A 49 4.97 11.04 20.51
N PRO A 50 4.11 10.16 21.04
CA PRO A 50 4.10 9.86 22.48
C PRO A 50 5.46 9.31 22.95
N LYS A 51 5.79 9.55 24.21
CA LYS A 51 6.99 8.97 24.80
C LYS A 51 6.82 7.46 24.97
N ALA A 52 7.70 6.69 24.32
CA ALA A 52 7.75 5.25 24.52
C ALA A 52 8.29 4.90 25.91
N LYS A 53 8.03 3.67 26.36
CA LYS A 53 8.59 3.13 27.60
C LYS A 53 10.12 3.02 27.50
N GLU A 54 10.80 3.05 28.63
CA GLU A 54 12.27 2.98 28.70
C GLU A 54 12.84 1.64 28.19
N ASP A 55 12.08 0.58 28.31
CA ASP A 55 12.42 -0.77 27.85
C ASP A 55 11.99 -1.06 26.41
N ALA A 56 11.43 -0.06 25.70
CA ALA A 56 11.05 -0.21 24.30
C ALA A 56 12.27 -0.45 23.41
N PRO A 57 12.12 -1.23 22.31
CA PRO A 57 13.19 -1.42 21.34
C PRO A 57 13.61 -0.09 20.71
N SER A 58 14.83 0.00 20.21
CA SER A 58 15.32 1.21 19.54
C SER A 58 14.65 1.52 18.23
N ALA A 59 14.10 0.51 17.56
CA ALA A 59 13.38 0.63 16.28
C ALA A 59 12.27 -0.41 16.17
N VAL A 60 11.21 -0.04 15.45
CA VAL A 60 10.07 -0.89 15.12
C VAL A 60 9.79 -0.84 13.62
N PRO A 61 9.36 -1.95 13.00
CA PRO A 61 8.95 -1.93 11.60
C PRO A 61 7.63 -1.17 11.45
N LEU A 62 7.51 -0.40 10.37
CA LEU A 62 6.27 0.26 9.99
C LEU A 62 5.72 -0.31 8.69
N ILE A 63 6.55 -0.39 7.64
CA ILE A 63 6.14 -0.86 6.32
C ILE A 63 7.14 -1.90 5.82
N LEU A 64 6.60 -2.95 5.22
CA LEU A 64 7.37 -3.91 4.43
C LEU A 64 6.78 -3.94 3.03
N LEU A 65 7.62 -3.65 2.03
CA LEU A 65 7.31 -3.70 0.61
C LEU A 65 7.98 -4.91 -0.03
N GLY A 66 7.36 -5.48 -1.05
CA GLY A 66 7.92 -6.65 -1.74
C GLY A 66 7.55 -7.99 -1.09
N SER A 67 6.45 -8.06 -0.37
CA SER A 67 6.05 -9.25 0.39
C SER A 67 5.70 -10.45 -0.47
N LEU A 68 5.25 -10.25 -1.72
CA LEU A 68 4.81 -11.33 -2.62
C LEU A 68 5.95 -12.28 -3.00
N GLN A 69 7.20 -11.79 -3.03
CA GLN A 69 8.35 -12.62 -3.35
C GLN A 69 8.82 -13.52 -2.18
N PHE A 70 8.39 -13.23 -0.95
CA PHE A 70 8.83 -13.95 0.25
C PHE A 70 7.73 -14.76 0.92
N SER A 71 6.46 -14.42 0.65
CA SER A 71 5.32 -15.02 1.32
C SER A 71 4.30 -15.58 0.34
N ASP A 72 4.22 -16.90 0.24
CA ASP A 72 3.18 -17.56 -0.53
C ASP A 72 1.77 -17.24 -0.03
N ALA A 73 1.61 -16.92 1.25
CA ALA A 73 0.33 -16.50 1.81
C ALA A 73 -0.06 -15.13 1.28
N CYS A 74 0.87 -14.15 1.28
CA CYS A 74 0.63 -12.83 0.70
C CYS A 74 0.34 -12.94 -0.80
N LEU A 75 1.13 -13.73 -1.53
CA LEU A 75 0.93 -13.95 -2.96
C LEU A 75 -0.48 -14.52 -3.26
N ARG A 76 -0.90 -15.54 -2.53
CA ARG A 76 -2.24 -16.12 -2.68
C ARG A 76 -3.36 -15.17 -2.26
N THR A 77 -3.14 -14.34 -1.24
CA THR A 77 -4.11 -13.31 -0.82
C THR A 77 -4.30 -12.27 -1.91
N TYR A 78 -3.20 -11.85 -2.55
CA TYR A 78 -3.22 -10.91 -3.68
C TYR A 78 -4.12 -11.39 -4.84
N ALA A 79 -4.21 -12.69 -5.06
CA ALA A 79 -5.06 -13.30 -6.09
C ALA A 79 -6.41 -13.82 -5.57
N ASN A 80 -6.92 -13.30 -4.43
CA ASN A 80 -8.24 -13.69 -3.96
C ASN A 80 -9.30 -13.31 -5.01
N PRO A 81 -10.07 -14.28 -5.55
CA PRO A 81 -10.97 -13.99 -6.67
C PRO A 81 -12.10 -13.03 -6.32
N ASN A 82 -12.53 -12.96 -5.07
CA ASN A 82 -13.56 -12.00 -4.66
C ASN A 82 -13.00 -10.57 -4.66
N ILE A 83 -11.76 -10.39 -4.19
CA ILE A 83 -11.08 -9.10 -4.21
C ILE A 83 -10.86 -8.64 -5.66
N LEU A 84 -10.35 -9.53 -6.52
CA LEU A 84 -10.08 -9.18 -7.92
C LEU A 84 -11.36 -8.90 -8.72
N ARG A 85 -12.49 -9.59 -8.43
CA ARG A 85 -13.79 -9.25 -9.03
C ARG A 85 -14.29 -7.88 -8.59
N VAL A 86 -14.07 -7.50 -7.33
CA VAL A 86 -14.40 -6.13 -6.88
C VAL A 86 -13.50 -5.12 -7.57
N ALA A 87 -12.17 -5.37 -7.67
CA ALA A 87 -11.25 -4.53 -8.40
C ALA A 87 -11.66 -4.34 -9.87
N GLU A 88 -12.02 -5.42 -10.54
CA GLU A 88 -12.55 -5.40 -11.91
C GLU A 88 -13.84 -4.58 -12.03
N SER A 89 -14.77 -4.74 -11.09
CA SER A 89 -16.05 -4.02 -11.12
C SER A 89 -15.90 -2.51 -10.94
N ILE A 90 -14.88 -2.07 -10.19
CA ILE A 90 -14.63 -0.65 -9.93
C ILE A 90 -13.76 -0.03 -11.03
N ASN A 91 -12.65 -0.71 -11.39
CA ASN A 91 -11.59 -0.13 -12.22
C ASN A 91 -11.66 -0.54 -13.70
N GLY A 92 -12.55 -1.47 -14.06
CA GLY A 92 -12.63 -2.04 -15.40
C GLY A 92 -11.88 -3.37 -15.54
N LYS A 93 -12.15 -4.10 -16.64
CA LYS A 93 -11.64 -5.46 -16.87
C LYS A 93 -10.12 -5.53 -17.06
N ASP A 94 -9.54 -4.43 -17.45
CA ASP A 94 -8.12 -4.25 -17.74
C ASP A 94 -7.38 -3.51 -16.62
N PHE A 95 -7.95 -3.44 -15.44
CA PHE A 95 -7.37 -2.72 -14.30
C PHE A 95 -5.88 -3.05 -14.09
N ALA A 96 -5.09 -2.08 -13.68
CA ALA A 96 -3.67 -2.25 -13.42
C ALA A 96 -3.39 -2.38 -11.91
N PRO A 97 -2.50 -3.30 -11.50
CA PRO A 97 -2.05 -3.34 -10.12
C PRO A 97 -1.11 -2.18 -9.81
N PHE A 98 -1.11 -1.71 -8.58
CA PHE A 98 -0.03 -0.86 -8.07
C PHE A 98 0.80 -1.63 -7.04
N ASN A 99 1.61 -0.96 -6.23
CA ASN A 99 2.41 -1.63 -5.22
C ASN A 99 1.55 -2.31 -4.14
N GLU A 100 2.14 -3.23 -3.40
CA GLU A 100 1.60 -3.76 -2.17
C GLU A 100 2.53 -3.49 -1.00
N ALA A 101 1.95 -3.42 0.19
CA ALA A 101 2.69 -3.19 1.43
C ALA A 101 2.06 -3.93 2.60
N LEU A 102 2.87 -4.38 3.52
CA LEU A 102 2.43 -4.75 4.86
C LEU A 102 2.66 -3.55 5.78
N PHE A 103 1.58 -3.03 6.35
CA PHE A 103 1.66 -2.04 7.42
C PHE A 103 1.59 -2.74 8.77
N ILE A 104 2.59 -2.52 9.61
CA ILE A 104 2.79 -3.21 10.87
C ILE A 104 2.71 -2.20 12.01
N LYS A 105 1.80 -2.44 12.94
CA LYS A 105 1.66 -1.64 14.16
C LYS A 105 1.62 -2.55 15.37
N GLU A 106 2.77 -2.71 15.99
CA GLU A 106 2.89 -3.51 17.20
C GLU A 106 2.20 -2.85 18.40
N PRO A 107 1.68 -3.64 19.35
CA PRO A 107 1.03 -3.12 20.54
C PRO A 107 1.92 -2.18 21.36
N GLY A 108 1.42 -1.01 21.70
CA GLY A 108 2.08 -0.04 22.57
C GLY A 108 3.30 0.68 22.02
N ILE A 109 3.75 0.32 20.80
CA ILE A 109 4.98 0.86 20.20
C ILE A 109 4.85 1.17 18.69
N GLY A 110 3.75 0.77 18.05
CA GLY A 110 3.56 0.90 16.61
C GLY A 110 3.59 2.35 16.13
N ALA A 111 4.32 2.62 15.06
CA ALA A 111 4.52 3.96 14.52
C ALA A 111 3.27 4.54 13.84
N ALA A 112 3.20 5.85 13.74
CA ALA A 112 2.18 6.57 12.99
C ALA A 112 2.42 6.50 11.48
N VAL A 113 1.36 6.76 10.73
CA VAL A 113 1.43 7.20 9.33
C VAL A 113 0.64 8.51 9.26
N SER A 114 1.34 9.61 9.07
CA SER A 114 0.75 10.95 9.06
C SER A 114 -0.33 11.10 8.00
N TRP A 115 -1.20 12.07 8.19
CA TRP A 115 -2.24 12.42 7.23
C TRP A 115 -1.67 12.65 5.84
N HIS A 116 -2.25 12.01 4.84
CA HIS A 116 -1.84 12.10 3.44
C HIS A 116 -2.97 11.72 2.49
N GLN A 117 -2.80 12.07 1.24
CA GLN A 117 -3.57 11.58 0.11
C GLN A 117 -2.60 10.85 -0.81
N ASP A 118 -3.00 9.71 -1.34
CA ASP A 118 -2.21 8.99 -2.32
C ASP A 118 -2.34 9.58 -3.72
N GLY A 119 -1.38 9.31 -4.61
CA GLY A 119 -1.47 9.71 -6.01
C GLY A 119 -1.11 11.18 -6.30
N VAL A 120 -0.11 11.72 -5.61
CA VAL A 120 0.28 13.14 -5.72
C VAL A 120 0.65 13.55 -7.16
N THR A 121 1.35 12.71 -7.90
CA THR A 121 1.78 13.02 -9.27
C THR A 121 0.64 12.94 -10.27
N HIS A 122 -0.38 12.17 -9.97
CA HIS A 122 -1.53 11.95 -10.84
C HIS A 122 -2.48 13.15 -10.91
N TRP A 123 -2.53 13.95 -9.85
CA TRP A 123 -3.45 15.08 -9.74
C TRP A 123 -3.18 16.19 -10.76
N ASP A 124 -1.98 16.22 -11.33
CA ASP A 124 -1.58 17.18 -12.36
C ASP A 124 -1.75 16.61 -13.80
N SER A 125 -2.31 15.40 -13.92
CA SER A 125 -2.59 14.79 -15.21
C SER A 125 -3.86 15.37 -15.86
N GLU A 126 -3.81 15.62 -17.16
CA GLU A 126 -4.96 16.05 -17.95
C GLU A 126 -6.09 15.00 -17.95
N ASP A 127 -5.73 13.72 -17.82
CA ASP A 127 -6.67 12.58 -17.78
C ASP A 127 -7.11 12.22 -16.36
N PHE A 128 -6.84 13.09 -15.40
CA PHE A 128 -7.22 12.85 -14.02
C PHE A 128 -8.74 12.69 -13.88
N ASN A 129 -9.15 11.57 -13.30
CA ASN A 129 -10.55 11.27 -13.02
C ASN A 129 -10.75 11.23 -11.50
N GLU A 130 -11.44 12.24 -10.96
CA GLU A 130 -11.73 12.38 -9.53
C GLU A 130 -12.58 11.21 -8.98
N ASP A 131 -13.43 10.60 -9.81
CA ASP A 131 -14.33 9.54 -9.37
C ASP A 131 -13.66 8.16 -9.35
N ILE A 132 -12.90 7.83 -10.40
CA ILE A 132 -12.30 6.49 -10.56
C ILE A 132 -10.86 6.62 -11.02
N HIS A 133 -9.98 6.69 -10.07
CA HIS A 133 -8.54 6.70 -10.32
C HIS A 133 -7.89 5.38 -9.86
N GLY A 134 -8.05 5.06 -8.59
CA GLY A 134 -7.52 3.85 -7.98
C GLY A 134 -8.04 3.67 -6.55
N PHE A 135 -7.98 2.44 -6.08
CA PHE A 135 -8.49 2.07 -4.77
C PHE A 135 -7.47 1.25 -4.02
N ASN A 136 -7.32 1.56 -2.74
CA ASN A 136 -6.60 0.75 -1.78
C ASN A 136 -7.52 -0.35 -1.24
N PHE A 137 -6.99 -1.56 -1.21
CA PHE A 137 -7.60 -2.74 -0.61
C PHE A 137 -6.78 -3.12 0.62
N MET A 138 -7.30 -2.86 1.78
CA MET A 138 -6.61 -3.03 3.06
C MET A 138 -7.17 -4.25 3.79
N ALA A 139 -6.56 -5.42 3.59
CA ALA A 139 -6.95 -6.66 4.28
C ALA A 139 -6.38 -6.67 5.70
N GLN A 140 -7.25 -6.85 6.69
CA GLN A 140 -6.90 -6.80 8.10
C GLN A 140 -6.61 -8.20 8.64
N ALA A 141 -5.35 -8.49 8.97
CA ALA A 141 -4.98 -9.80 9.51
C ALA A 141 -5.49 -9.99 10.97
N TYR A 142 -5.48 -8.92 11.76
CA TYR A 142 -5.91 -8.94 13.17
C TYR A 142 -7.13 -8.07 13.46
N GLY A 143 -7.67 -7.43 12.45
CA GLY A 143 -8.65 -6.38 12.64
C GLY A 143 -8.03 -5.01 12.92
N SER A 144 -8.88 -4.02 13.18
CA SER A 144 -8.46 -2.67 13.55
C SER A 144 -9.49 -1.98 14.45
N THR A 145 -9.00 -1.07 15.27
CA THR A 145 -9.79 -0.28 16.22
C THR A 145 -9.56 1.21 16.00
N ALA A 146 -10.27 2.06 16.70
CA ALA A 146 -10.00 3.50 16.69
C ALA A 146 -8.59 3.88 17.18
N VAL A 147 -7.95 2.99 17.97
CA VAL A 147 -6.61 3.26 18.54
C VAL A 147 -5.49 2.94 17.55
N ASN A 148 -5.61 1.84 16.80
CA ASN A 148 -4.54 1.35 15.92
C ASN A 148 -4.89 1.39 14.43
N GLY A 149 -6.16 1.65 14.10
CA GLY A 149 -6.68 1.62 12.74
C GLY A 149 -6.33 2.85 11.89
N VAL A 150 -6.75 2.77 10.64
CA VAL A 150 -6.73 3.92 9.74
C VAL A 150 -7.88 4.84 10.08
N TRP A 151 -7.62 6.13 10.04
CA TRP A 151 -8.63 7.19 10.09
C TRP A 151 -8.76 7.81 8.71
N VAL A 152 -9.97 8.15 8.33
CA VAL A 152 -10.28 8.78 7.05
C VAL A 152 -11.12 10.03 7.25
N MET A 153 -10.97 10.99 6.35
CA MET A 153 -11.86 12.14 6.26
C MET A 153 -12.86 11.92 5.11
N PRO A 154 -14.10 11.51 5.39
CA PRO A 154 -15.08 11.20 4.36
C PRO A 154 -15.32 12.37 3.40
N GLY A 155 -15.47 12.07 2.10
CA GLY A 155 -15.76 13.07 1.07
C GLY A 155 -14.53 13.78 0.49
N THR A 156 -13.38 13.71 1.14
CA THR A 156 -12.17 14.46 0.71
C THR A 156 -11.54 13.96 -0.59
N HIS A 157 -11.89 12.79 -1.06
CA HIS A 157 -11.47 12.29 -2.38
C HIS A 157 -12.05 13.12 -3.54
N LYS A 158 -13.07 13.95 -3.29
CA LYS A 158 -13.70 14.83 -4.28
C LYS A 158 -13.28 16.30 -4.17
N THR A 159 -12.39 16.63 -3.26
CA THR A 159 -12.02 18.02 -2.98
C THR A 159 -10.67 18.45 -3.57
N GLY A 160 -10.03 17.59 -4.34
CA GLY A 160 -8.72 17.85 -4.90
C GLY A 160 -7.59 17.72 -3.86
N LYS A 161 -6.43 18.27 -4.16
CA LYS A 161 -5.28 18.30 -3.24
C LYS A 161 -5.60 19.15 -2.01
N ILE A 162 -5.36 18.58 -0.84
CA ILE A 162 -5.59 19.24 0.45
C ILE A 162 -4.27 19.81 0.99
N ASP A 163 -4.28 21.06 1.38
CA ASP A 163 -3.22 21.64 2.22
C ASP A 163 -3.42 21.15 3.66
N ILE A 164 -2.78 20.03 3.98
CA ILE A 164 -2.92 19.36 5.28
C ILE A 164 -2.31 20.22 6.39
N LYS A 165 -1.23 20.96 6.12
CA LYS A 165 -0.62 21.88 7.09
C LYS A 165 -1.62 22.93 7.53
N LYS A 166 -2.29 23.55 6.57
CA LYS A 166 -3.32 24.55 6.82
C LYS A 166 -4.49 23.95 7.58
N LEU A 167 -4.99 22.79 7.16
CA LEU A 167 -6.11 22.10 7.81
C LEU A 167 -5.83 21.79 9.28
N VAL A 168 -4.65 21.27 9.59
CA VAL A 168 -4.21 20.98 10.97
C VAL A 168 -4.07 22.27 11.78
N ALA A 169 -3.51 23.32 11.18
CA ALA A 169 -3.39 24.62 11.86
C ALA A 169 -4.74 25.24 12.19
N GLU A 170 -5.71 25.15 11.29
CA GLU A 170 -7.08 25.64 11.49
C GLU A 170 -7.84 24.83 12.56
N THR A 171 -7.65 23.51 12.58
CA THR A 171 -8.24 22.63 13.60
C THR A 171 -7.55 22.78 14.96
N GLY A 172 -6.30 23.21 14.99
CA GLY A 172 -5.47 23.27 16.18
C GLY A 172 -5.06 21.89 16.74
N SER A 173 -5.26 20.84 15.96
CA SER A 173 -5.00 19.45 16.36
C SER A 173 -4.81 18.58 15.13
N GLU A 174 -4.00 17.54 15.27
CA GLU A 174 -3.89 16.45 14.29
C GLU A 174 -5.11 15.51 14.29
N ARG A 175 -5.96 15.61 15.31
CA ARG A 175 -7.25 14.94 15.36
C ARG A 175 -8.28 15.80 14.63
N LEU A 176 -8.32 15.64 13.32
CA LEU A 176 -9.14 16.45 12.44
C LEU A 176 -10.64 16.25 12.74
N ASP A 177 -11.37 17.34 12.85
CA ASP A 177 -12.83 17.31 13.00
C ASP A 177 -13.48 16.64 11.79
N GLY A 178 -14.41 15.73 12.05
CA GLY A 178 -15.09 14.94 11.00
C GLY A 178 -14.31 13.72 10.50
N ALA A 179 -13.08 13.50 10.96
CA ALA A 179 -12.38 12.26 10.70
C ALA A 179 -13.00 11.07 11.46
N VAL A 180 -13.07 9.92 10.82
CA VAL A 180 -13.65 8.70 11.39
C VAL A 180 -12.67 7.56 11.36
N PRO A 181 -12.59 6.71 12.42
CA PRO A 181 -11.78 5.51 12.41
C PRO A 181 -12.45 4.41 11.58
N ILE A 182 -11.64 3.64 10.88
CA ILE A 182 -12.09 2.43 10.21
C ILE A 182 -11.88 1.26 11.17
N VAL A 183 -12.99 0.76 11.72
CA VAL A 183 -12.99 -0.38 12.64
C VAL A 183 -13.33 -1.65 11.86
N CYS A 184 -12.49 -2.68 11.99
CA CYS A 184 -12.62 -3.93 11.24
C CYS A 184 -12.40 -5.15 12.13
N ASN A 185 -13.06 -6.24 11.77
CA ASN A 185 -12.74 -7.55 12.29
C ASN A 185 -11.54 -8.18 11.56
N PRO A 186 -10.87 -9.19 12.15
CA PRO A 186 -9.91 -10.00 11.41
C PRO A 186 -10.55 -10.61 10.15
N GLY A 187 -9.87 -10.47 9.01
CA GLY A 187 -10.35 -10.95 7.72
C GLY A 187 -11.19 -9.96 6.91
N ASP A 188 -11.61 -8.85 7.49
CA ASP A 188 -12.27 -7.78 6.73
C ASP A 188 -11.29 -7.12 5.75
N VAL A 189 -11.83 -6.65 4.62
CA VAL A 189 -11.10 -5.86 3.63
C VAL A 189 -11.76 -4.51 3.48
N VAL A 190 -11.02 -3.46 3.79
CA VAL A 190 -11.46 -2.09 3.55
C VAL A 190 -11.06 -1.68 2.15
N ILE A 191 -11.99 -1.09 1.43
CA ILE A 191 -11.75 -0.54 0.10
C ILE A 191 -11.98 0.96 0.17
N CYS A 192 -10.98 1.75 -0.13
CA CYS A 192 -11.10 3.20 -0.16
C CYS A 192 -10.43 3.80 -1.39
N ASN A 193 -11.01 4.90 -1.86
CA ASN A 193 -10.39 5.70 -2.91
C ASN A 193 -9.03 6.21 -2.43
N ARG A 194 -8.00 6.12 -3.27
CA ARG A 194 -6.63 6.53 -2.91
C ARG A 194 -6.49 8.02 -2.59
N GLN A 195 -7.38 8.85 -3.11
CA GLN A 195 -7.36 10.30 -2.89
C GLN A 195 -8.02 10.73 -1.59
N ILE A 196 -8.65 9.82 -0.85
CA ILE A 196 -9.22 10.18 0.46
C ILE A 196 -8.11 10.60 1.42
N LEU A 197 -8.31 11.69 2.14
CA LEU A 197 -7.40 12.09 3.21
C LEU A 197 -7.44 11.02 4.31
N HIS A 198 -6.32 10.38 4.58
CA HIS A 198 -6.23 9.32 5.56
C HIS A 198 -4.89 9.33 6.30
N GLY A 199 -4.88 8.63 7.43
CA GLY A 199 -3.69 8.51 8.27
C GLY A 199 -3.94 7.51 9.39
N SER A 200 -2.97 7.31 10.24
CA SER A 200 -3.13 6.49 11.43
C SER A 200 -2.22 6.98 12.55
N PHE A 201 -2.78 7.11 13.75
CA PHE A 201 -2.05 7.53 14.95
C PHE A 201 -1.09 6.44 15.43
N PRO A 202 -0.11 6.77 16.28
CA PRO A 202 0.72 5.77 16.94
C PRO A 202 -0.14 4.75 17.68
N ASN A 203 0.23 3.47 17.62
CA ASN A 203 -0.50 2.42 18.32
C ASN A 203 -0.10 2.38 19.80
N CYS A 204 -0.79 3.10 20.63
CA CYS A 204 -0.65 3.08 22.10
C CYS A 204 -1.51 2.00 22.76
N GLY A 205 -2.25 1.20 21.98
CA GLY A 205 -3.13 0.15 22.48
C GLY A 205 -2.43 -1.20 22.67
N PHE A 206 -3.22 -2.18 23.05
CA PHE A 206 -2.74 -3.53 23.39
C PHE A 206 -2.87 -4.52 22.22
N GLU A 207 -3.60 -4.14 21.17
CA GLU A 207 -3.86 -5.02 20.04
C GLU A 207 -2.92 -4.72 18.87
N PRO A 208 -2.35 -5.73 18.22
CA PRO A 208 -1.58 -5.53 17.01
C PRO A 208 -2.50 -5.14 15.84
N ARG A 209 -1.96 -4.39 14.89
CA ARG A 209 -2.58 -4.25 13.58
C ARG A 209 -1.57 -4.60 12.52
N ILE A 210 -1.92 -5.57 11.67
CA ILE A 210 -1.19 -5.85 10.42
C ILE A 210 -2.18 -5.77 9.28
N THR A 211 -1.91 -4.85 8.37
CA THR A 211 -2.72 -4.64 7.17
C THR A 211 -1.91 -5.05 5.96
N VAL A 212 -2.44 -5.98 5.18
CA VAL A 212 -1.94 -6.25 3.82
C VAL A 212 -2.63 -5.26 2.91
N ASN A 213 -1.91 -4.23 2.51
CA ASN A 213 -2.41 -3.22 1.59
C ASN A 213 -1.97 -3.53 0.18
N PHE A 214 -2.89 -3.61 -0.74
CA PHE A 214 -2.65 -3.67 -2.16
C PHE A 214 -3.76 -2.91 -2.87
N GLY A 215 -3.50 -2.51 -4.11
CA GLY A 215 -4.48 -1.69 -4.78
C GLY A 215 -4.42 -1.84 -6.28
N PHE A 216 -5.42 -1.25 -6.89
CA PHE A 216 -5.65 -1.36 -8.31
C PHE A 216 -6.10 -0.01 -8.85
N HIS A 217 -5.62 0.28 -10.06
CA HIS A 217 -5.99 1.47 -10.80
C HIS A 217 -6.87 1.12 -11.99
N LYS A 218 -7.67 2.07 -12.41
CA LYS A 218 -8.17 2.11 -13.77
C LYS A 218 -6.98 2.26 -14.71
N ARG A 219 -6.79 1.35 -15.68
CA ARG A 219 -5.61 1.35 -16.55
C ARG A 219 -5.38 2.69 -17.24
N SER A 220 -6.42 3.28 -17.80
CA SER A 220 -6.33 4.56 -18.49
C SER A 220 -5.90 5.72 -17.60
N SER A 221 -6.02 5.58 -16.28
CA SER A 221 -5.61 6.60 -15.32
C SER A 221 -4.15 6.51 -14.89
N VAL A 222 -3.44 5.46 -15.27
CA VAL A 222 -1.99 5.29 -14.99
C VAL A 222 -1.15 5.29 -16.24
N LEU A 223 -1.72 4.93 -17.39
CA LEU A 223 -1.00 4.89 -18.67
C LEU A 223 -0.52 6.28 -19.06
N GLY A 224 0.78 6.42 -19.36
CA GLY A 224 1.41 7.68 -19.71
C GLY A 224 1.74 8.60 -18.55
N ILE A 225 1.37 8.24 -17.32
CA ILE A 225 1.64 9.03 -16.12
C ILE A 225 3.06 8.80 -15.61
N LYS A 226 3.70 9.87 -15.15
CA LYS A 226 4.99 9.80 -14.47
C LYS A 226 4.77 9.58 -12.98
N GLY A 227 5.34 8.53 -12.45
CA GLY A 227 5.27 8.21 -11.03
C GLY A 227 6.46 7.39 -10.57
N GLY A 228 6.52 7.13 -9.27
CA GLY A 228 7.52 6.27 -8.64
C GLY A 228 7.22 6.07 -7.17
N GLY A 229 7.58 4.92 -6.66
CA GLY A 229 7.37 4.54 -5.26
C GLY A 229 8.54 4.92 -4.36
N ILE A 230 8.44 4.54 -3.08
CA ILE A 230 9.52 4.70 -2.09
C ILE A 230 10.78 3.93 -2.52
N HIS A 231 10.63 2.87 -3.30
CA HIS A 231 11.68 1.90 -3.67
C HIS A 231 11.90 1.81 -5.18
N SER A 232 11.18 2.60 -5.97
CA SER A 232 11.33 2.65 -7.42
C SER A 232 11.59 4.08 -7.89
N GLU A 233 12.43 4.21 -8.93
CA GLU A 233 12.69 5.50 -9.55
C GLU A 233 11.44 6.02 -10.27
N SER A 234 11.35 7.34 -10.38
CA SER A 234 10.27 7.99 -11.13
C SER A 234 10.44 7.73 -12.64
N GLN A 235 9.41 7.17 -13.26
CA GLN A 235 9.36 6.83 -14.67
C GLN A 235 7.96 7.05 -15.24
N VAL A 236 7.85 7.10 -16.56
CA VAL A 236 6.55 7.15 -17.24
C VAL A 236 6.02 5.72 -17.38
N PHE A 237 4.80 5.48 -16.94
CA PHE A 237 4.18 4.15 -17.01
C PHE A 237 3.60 3.92 -18.40
N ASP A 238 4.33 3.18 -19.21
CA ASP A 238 3.88 2.72 -20.53
C ASP A 238 3.23 1.33 -20.45
N GLU A 239 2.77 0.84 -21.59
CA GLU A 239 2.15 -0.48 -21.71
C GLU A 239 3.07 -1.61 -21.29
N GLU A 240 4.36 -1.49 -21.55
CA GLU A 240 5.34 -2.51 -21.22
C GLU A 240 5.53 -2.61 -19.70
N ILE A 241 5.68 -1.48 -19.02
CA ILE A 241 5.82 -1.41 -17.56
C ILE A 241 4.58 -1.96 -16.87
N ILE A 242 3.38 -1.53 -17.32
CA ILE A 242 2.12 -2.00 -16.74
C ILE A 242 1.97 -3.51 -16.94
N THR A 243 2.31 -4.03 -18.11
CA THR A 243 2.24 -5.47 -18.40
C THR A 243 3.22 -6.25 -17.56
N ARG A 244 4.47 -5.81 -17.46
CA ARG A 244 5.49 -6.47 -16.62
C ARG A 244 5.08 -6.48 -15.16
N ARG A 245 4.58 -5.36 -14.62
CA ARG A 245 4.10 -5.30 -13.25
C ARG A 245 2.92 -6.23 -13.01
N SER A 246 2.03 -6.36 -13.99
CA SER A 246 0.85 -7.23 -13.89
C SER A 246 1.18 -8.72 -13.84
N ARG A 247 2.39 -9.15 -14.28
CA ARG A 247 2.80 -10.57 -14.19
C ARG A 247 2.74 -11.14 -12.78
N ALA A 248 2.97 -10.30 -11.76
CA ALA A 248 2.85 -10.72 -10.36
C ALA A 248 1.44 -11.23 -10.03
N MET A 249 0.40 -10.65 -10.64
CA MET A 249 -0.98 -11.13 -10.48
C MET A 249 -1.18 -12.46 -11.21
N GLY A 250 -0.57 -12.66 -12.38
CA GLY A 250 -0.63 -13.94 -13.09
C GLY A 250 -0.04 -15.09 -12.27
N TYR A 251 1.14 -14.90 -11.72
CA TYR A 251 1.76 -15.89 -10.81
C TYR A 251 0.95 -16.10 -9.53
N ALA A 252 0.39 -15.05 -8.98
CA ALA A 252 -0.45 -15.13 -7.79
C ALA A 252 -1.72 -15.97 -8.03
N ILE A 253 -2.36 -15.80 -9.19
CA ILE A 253 -3.54 -16.59 -9.60
C ILE A 253 -3.18 -18.08 -9.69
N GLU A 254 -2.06 -18.41 -10.33
CA GLU A 254 -1.62 -19.81 -10.45
C GLU A 254 -1.20 -20.41 -9.09
N ALA A 255 -0.47 -19.66 -8.27
CA ALA A 255 -0.12 -20.10 -6.92
C ALA A 255 -1.36 -20.36 -6.05
N ARG A 256 -2.43 -19.59 -6.26
CA ARG A 256 -3.69 -19.78 -5.56
C ARG A 256 -4.44 -20.99 -6.08
N LYS A 257 -4.53 -21.17 -7.40
CA LYS A 257 -5.15 -22.37 -8.04
C LYS A 257 -4.51 -23.66 -7.53
N GLN A 258 -3.19 -23.71 -7.44
CA GLN A 258 -2.50 -24.89 -6.91
C GLN A 258 -2.87 -25.19 -5.45
N LYS A 259 -3.06 -24.16 -4.64
CA LYS A 259 -3.41 -24.35 -3.22
C LYS A 259 -4.90 -24.63 -2.99
N TYR A 260 -5.75 -24.06 -3.81
CA TYR A 260 -7.22 -24.14 -3.70
C TYR A 260 -7.85 -24.62 -5.02
N PRO A 261 -7.63 -25.88 -5.43
CA PRO A 261 -8.01 -26.37 -6.76
C PRO A 261 -9.53 -26.44 -7.01
N SER A 262 -10.33 -26.40 -5.95
CA SER A 262 -11.80 -26.33 -6.05
C SER A 262 -12.35 -24.90 -6.14
N GLU A 263 -11.52 -23.88 -5.95
CA GLU A 263 -11.93 -22.48 -6.06
C GLU A 263 -12.00 -22.05 -7.52
N VAL A 264 -13.04 -21.31 -7.89
CA VAL A 264 -13.09 -20.69 -9.23
C VAL A 264 -12.13 -19.53 -9.27
N ALA A 265 -10.99 -19.75 -9.92
CA ALA A 265 -9.95 -18.74 -10.05
C ALA A 265 -10.44 -17.50 -10.82
N PHE A 266 -9.85 -16.36 -10.51
CA PHE A 266 -10.07 -15.14 -11.29
C PHE A 266 -9.37 -15.25 -12.66
N SER A 267 -10.01 -14.74 -13.70
CA SER A 267 -9.47 -14.68 -15.06
C SER A 267 -9.22 -13.22 -15.43
N TYR A 268 -7.96 -12.82 -15.48
CA TYR A 268 -7.59 -11.44 -15.81
C TYR A 268 -7.61 -11.22 -17.31
N GLN A 269 -8.45 -10.29 -17.75
CA GLN A 269 -8.76 -10.07 -19.17
C GLN A 269 -7.52 -9.79 -20.03
N PRO A 270 -6.57 -8.92 -19.65
CA PRO A 270 -5.40 -8.66 -20.48
C PRO A 270 -4.55 -9.91 -20.78
N PHE A 271 -4.41 -10.82 -19.84
CA PHE A 271 -3.66 -12.07 -20.08
C PHE A 271 -4.42 -13.04 -20.98
N LYS A 272 -5.75 -13.07 -20.83
CA LYS A 272 -6.60 -13.89 -21.70
C LYS A 272 -6.57 -13.39 -23.14
N GLU A 273 -6.61 -12.09 -23.37
CA GLU A 273 -6.56 -11.48 -24.70
C GLU A 273 -5.20 -11.65 -25.37
N ALA A 274 -4.12 -11.59 -24.58
CA ALA A 274 -2.76 -11.81 -25.04
C ALA A 274 -2.36 -13.29 -25.16
N ASP A 275 -3.29 -14.23 -24.87
CA ASP A 275 -3.03 -15.68 -24.77
C ASP A 275 -1.81 -16.00 -23.88
N THR A 276 -1.63 -15.24 -22.82
CA THR A 276 -0.51 -15.37 -21.90
C THR A 276 -0.87 -16.35 -20.79
N SER A 277 -0.05 -17.39 -20.63
CA SER A 277 -0.19 -18.37 -19.57
C SER A 277 0.91 -18.20 -18.52
N PHE A 278 0.57 -18.52 -17.27
CA PHE A 278 1.49 -18.51 -16.15
C PHE A 278 1.54 -19.89 -15.51
N GLU A 279 2.69 -20.21 -14.96
CA GLU A 279 2.88 -21.41 -14.14
C GLU A 279 3.59 -21.00 -12.84
N TRP A 280 3.11 -21.48 -11.70
CA TRP A 280 3.75 -21.21 -10.43
C TRP A 280 4.67 -22.35 -10.04
N ASN A 281 5.98 -22.11 -10.09
CA ASN A 281 7.04 -23.06 -9.77
C ASN A 281 8.30 -22.34 -9.27
N ASN A 282 9.42 -23.04 -9.14
CA ASN A 282 10.67 -22.45 -8.65
C ASN A 282 11.30 -21.44 -9.63
N GLU A 283 11.07 -21.56 -10.92
CA GLU A 283 11.57 -20.60 -11.91
C GLU A 283 10.75 -19.32 -11.89
N SER A 284 9.42 -19.43 -11.87
CA SER A 284 8.54 -18.26 -11.77
C SER A 284 8.71 -17.53 -10.44
N ARG A 285 9.09 -18.24 -9.36
CA ARG A 285 9.47 -17.58 -8.10
C ARG A 285 10.72 -16.71 -8.25
N LYS A 286 11.68 -17.12 -9.09
CA LYS A 286 12.86 -16.29 -9.40
C LYS A 286 12.48 -15.09 -10.27
N ASP A 287 11.59 -15.31 -11.23
CA ASP A 287 11.09 -14.24 -12.10
C ASP A 287 10.24 -13.20 -11.33
N LEU A 288 9.57 -13.63 -10.27
CA LEU A 288 8.84 -12.73 -9.38
C LEU A 288 9.76 -11.91 -8.45
N LYS A 289 11.04 -12.28 -8.36
CA LYS A 289 11.98 -11.53 -7.54
C LYS A 289 12.12 -10.11 -8.09
N ASP A 290 12.16 -9.17 -7.18
CA ASP A 290 12.32 -7.74 -7.51
C ASP A 290 11.16 -7.12 -8.34
N TYR A 291 9.98 -7.79 -8.40
CA TYR A 291 8.81 -7.32 -9.15
C TYR A 291 8.36 -5.90 -8.75
N ASN A 292 8.57 -5.50 -7.52
CA ASN A 292 8.13 -4.22 -6.98
C ASN A 292 9.04 -3.04 -7.36
N LEU A 293 10.14 -3.26 -8.07
CA LEU A 293 10.87 -2.20 -8.76
C LEU A 293 10.08 -1.62 -9.94
N GLU A 294 9.04 -2.32 -10.38
CA GLU A 294 8.12 -1.90 -11.44
C GLU A 294 6.79 -1.39 -10.87
N ASP A 295 6.78 -0.97 -9.62
CA ASP A 295 5.55 -0.50 -8.98
C ASP A 295 4.98 0.75 -9.63
N LEU A 296 3.67 0.72 -9.85
CA LEU A 296 2.89 1.80 -10.44
C LEU A 296 2.42 2.79 -9.37
N SER A 297 3.33 3.24 -8.53
CA SER A 297 3.06 4.24 -7.49
C SER A 297 3.01 5.65 -8.09
N ILE A 298 1.89 6.30 -7.94
CA ILE A 298 1.61 7.65 -8.44
C ILE A 298 1.06 8.56 -7.35
#